data_4446e1e8b290b6d671f63ddf6fb34e21
#
_entry.id   4446e1e8b290b6d671f63ddf6fb34e21
#
_cell.length_a   1.000
_cell.length_b   1.000
_cell.length_c   1.000
_cell.angle_alpha   90.00
_cell.angle_beta   90.00
_cell.angle_gamma   90.00
#
_symmetry.space_group_name_H-M   'P 1'
#
loop_
_entity.id
_entity.type
_entity.pdbx_description
1 polymer ?
#
loop_
_entity_poly.entity_id
_entity_poly.type
_entity_poly.pdbx_seq_one_letter_code
_entity_poly.pdbx_strand_id
1 'polypeptide(L)'
;MSVQAALIDERGELAACVDGVPQLDVGASTDVLDGLPKTEGVPWLIRSMAPNVIAMDELSGAEDAACVMDAWACGASVLATVHGTALAETANRPALSSLFSRRCFDLYVLLSSEGGGKITALHDRCGSPIPLS
;
A
#
# COMPACT_ATOMS: atom_id res chain seq x y z
N MET A 1 21.17 4.04 -7.40
CA MET A 1 19.92 3.96 -8.18
C MET A 1 18.80 4.62 -7.40
N SER A 2 18.17 5.63 -7.95
CA SER A 2 17.04 6.28 -7.30
C SER A 2 15.76 5.48 -7.54
N VAL A 3 14.95 5.29 -6.50
CA VAL A 3 13.63 4.66 -6.60
C VAL A 3 12.61 5.76 -6.84
N GLN A 4 11.85 5.64 -7.91
CA GLN A 4 10.74 6.53 -8.19
C GLN A 4 9.48 5.97 -7.55
N ALA A 5 8.91 6.72 -6.62
CA ALA A 5 7.69 6.34 -5.92
C ALA A 5 6.52 7.22 -6.34
N ALA A 6 5.34 6.65 -6.31
CA ALA A 6 4.08 7.39 -6.47
C ALA A 6 3.16 7.06 -5.31
N LEU A 7 2.50 8.06 -4.78
CA LEU A 7 1.60 7.95 -3.64
C LEU A 7 0.19 8.34 -4.07
N ILE A 8 -0.78 7.45 -3.85
CA ILE A 8 -2.19 7.74 -4.07
C ILE A 8 -2.83 8.01 -2.71
N ASP A 9 -3.22 9.25 -2.49
CA ASP A 9 -3.73 9.74 -1.22
C ASP A 9 -5.19 10.19 -1.38
N GLU A 10 -6.11 9.22 -1.33
CA GLU A 10 -7.55 9.47 -1.52
C GLU A 10 -8.12 10.42 -0.48
N ARG A 11 -7.69 10.29 0.77
CA ARG A 11 -8.28 10.97 1.92
C ARG A 11 -7.42 12.08 2.50
N GLY A 12 -6.26 12.35 1.92
CA GLY A 12 -5.35 13.34 2.45
C GLY A 12 -4.66 12.95 3.76
N GLU A 13 -4.55 11.67 4.05
CA GLU A 13 -4.01 11.17 5.32
C GLU A 13 -2.51 10.85 5.24
N LEU A 14 -1.98 10.60 4.04
CA LEU A 14 -0.58 10.20 3.85
C LEU A 14 0.34 11.39 3.57
N ALA A 15 -0.06 12.26 2.68
CA ALA A 15 0.71 13.47 2.33
C ALA A 15 0.12 14.74 2.92
N ALA A 16 -1.17 14.73 3.26
CA ALA A 16 -1.90 15.89 3.80
C ALA A 16 -1.72 17.14 2.93
N CYS A 17 -1.94 17.01 1.62
CA CYS A 17 -1.71 18.10 0.68
C CYS A 17 -2.62 19.30 0.95
N VAL A 18 -2.03 20.49 0.85
CA VAL A 18 -2.73 21.78 0.82
C VAL A 18 -2.36 22.47 -0.47
N ASP A 19 -3.35 22.80 -1.28
CA ASP A 19 -3.16 23.40 -2.62
C ASP A 19 -2.14 22.62 -3.48
N GLY A 20 -2.21 21.28 -3.40
CA GLY A 20 -1.33 20.39 -4.16
C GLY A 20 0.07 20.21 -3.57
N VAL A 21 0.35 20.79 -2.41
CA VAL A 21 1.67 20.69 -1.76
C VAL A 21 1.59 19.76 -0.55
N PRO A 22 2.38 18.67 -0.52
CA PRO A 22 2.44 17.78 0.63
C PRO A 22 2.91 18.51 1.89
N GLN A 23 2.21 18.29 3.00
CA GLN A 23 2.58 18.86 4.31
C GLN A 23 3.35 17.86 5.17
N LEU A 24 3.27 16.58 4.84
CA LEU A 24 4.06 15.53 5.47
C LEU A 24 5.22 15.17 4.56
N ASP A 25 6.31 14.69 5.15
CA ASP A 25 7.49 14.29 4.38
C ASP A 25 7.21 12.95 3.66
N VAL A 26 7.06 13.02 2.36
CA VAL A 26 6.82 11.84 1.50
C VAL A 26 8.08 11.42 0.74
N GLY A 27 9.18 12.15 0.91
CA GLY A 27 10.43 11.90 0.21
C GLY A 27 10.56 12.68 -1.11
N ALA A 28 11.80 12.97 -1.48
CA ALA A 28 12.10 13.83 -2.63
C ALA A 28 11.76 13.21 -4.00
N SER A 29 11.74 11.87 -4.08
CA SER A 29 11.47 11.13 -5.33
C SER A 29 10.07 10.52 -5.33
N THR A 30 9.11 11.18 -4.69
CA THR A 30 7.72 10.72 -4.60
C THR A 30 6.78 11.73 -5.22
N ASP A 31 6.00 11.27 -6.20
CA ASP A 31 4.90 12.04 -6.76
C ASP A 31 3.60 11.69 -6.03
N VAL A 32 2.77 12.68 -5.75
CA VAL A 32 1.53 12.50 -5.00
C VAL A 32 0.32 12.77 -5.88
N LEU A 33 -0.59 11.81 -5.95
CA LEU A 33 -1.93 11.98 -6.50
C LEU A 33 -2.88 12.25 -5.34
N ASP A 34 -3.25 13.50 -5.16
CA ASP A 34 -4.09 13.97 -4.06
C ASP A 34 -5.57 13.92 -4.44
N GLY A 35 -6.38 13.30 -3.57
CA GLY A 35 -7.84 13.26 -3.73
C GLY A 35 -8.34 12.39 -4.89
N LEU A 36 -7.49 11.58 -5.49
CA LEU A 36 -7.84 10.72 -6.61
C LEU A 36 -8.10 9.29 -6.13
N PRO A 37 -9.21 8.64 -6.53
CA PRO A 37 -9.46 7.25 -6.19
C PRO A 37 -8.40 6.31 -6.76
N LYS A 38 -8.08 5.24 -6.04
CA LYS A 38 -7.13 4.22 -6.48
C LYS A 38 -7.50 3.64 -7.85
N THR A 39 -8.80 3.44 -8.08
CA THR A 39 -9.33 2.90 -9.34
C THR A 39 -9.02 3.77 -10.56
N GLU A 40 -8.82 5.07 -10.36
CA GLU A 40 -8.40 6.00 -11.40
C GLU A 40 -6.89 6.23 -11.40
N GLY A 41 -6.32 6.35 -10.22
CA GLY A 41 -4.92 6.69 -10.03
C GLY A 41 -3.96 5.60 -10.47
N VAL A 42 -4.22 4.34 -10.13
CA VAL A 42 -3.31 3.22 -10.47
C VAL A 42 -3.18 3.02 -11.97
N PRO A 43 -4.29 2.93 -12.75
CA PRO A 43 -4.15 2.83 -14.20
C PRO A 43 -3.41 4.02 -14.84
N TRP A 44 -3.65 5.21 -14.32
CA TRP A 44 -2.96 6.41 -14.82
C TRP A 44 -1.46 6.35 -14.55
N LEU A 45 -1.05 5.97 -13.34
CA LEU A 45 0.36 5.82 -12.97
C LEU A 45 1.08 4.78 -13.81
N ILE A 46 0.46 3.63 -14.02
CA ILE A 46 1.03 2.55 -14.83
C ILE A 46 1.32 3.02 -16.26
N ARG A 47 0.40 3.76 -16.86
CA ARG A 47 0.53 4.22 -18.24
C ARG A 47 1.46 5.41 -18.41
N SER A 48 1.49 6.31 -17.43
CA SER A 48 2.12 7.64 -17.56
C SER A 48 3.52 7.71 -16.98
N MET A 49 3.74 7.07 -15.84
CA MET A 49 4.96 7.28 -15.04
C MET A 49 5.75 6.02 -14.78
N ALA A 50 5.14 4.84 -14.86
CA ALA A 50 5.74 3.55 -14.59
C ALA A 50 6.65 3.58 -13.32
N PRO A 51 6.12 3.96 -12.15
CA PRO A 51 6.93 4.08 -10.94
C PRO A 51 7.44 2.72 -10.47
N ASN A 52 8.54 2.72 -9.71
CA ASN A 52 9.06 1.50 -9.09
C ASN A 52 8.18 1.04 -7.93
N VAL A 53 7.62 1.99 -7.18
CA VAL A 53 6.78 1.74 -6.01
C VAL A 53 5.51 2.57 -6.14
N ILE A 54 4.38 1.93 -5.87
CA ILE A 54 3.09 2.62 -5.71
C ILE A 54 2.65 2.43 -4.26
N ALA A 55 2.55 3.53 -3.53
CA ALA A 55 2.01 3.54 -2.18
C ALA A 55 0.56 4.00 -2.21
N MET A 56 -0.28 3.34 -1.47
CA MET A 56 -1.71 3.67 -1.39
C MET A 56 -2.24 3.47 0.02
N ASP A 57 -3.23 4.27 0.37
CA ASP A 57 -3.90 4.16 1.65
C ASP A 57 -4.85 2.95 1.68
N GLU A 58 -5.54 2.79 2.76
CA GLU A 58 -6.38 1.68 3.16
C GLU A 58 -7.03 0.87 2.01
N LEU A 59 -6.69 -0.43 1.98
CA LEU A 59 -7.36 -1.40 1.11
C LEU A 59 -8.64 -1.89 1.81
N SER A 60 -9.78 -1.73 1.17
CA SER A 60 -11.05 -2.07 1.79
C SER A 60 -11.91 -3.03 0.98
N GLY A 61 -11.80 -3.05 -0.33
CA GLY A 61 -12.71 -3.80 -1.18
C GLY A 61 -12.04 -4.50 -2.34
N ALA A 62 -12.84 -5.22 -3.12
CA ALA A 62 -12.38 -5.98 -4.29
C ALA A 62 -11.77 -5.08 -5.37
N GLU A 63 -12.25 -3.84 -5.50
CA GLU A 63 -11.71 -2.87 -6.46
C GLU A 63 -10.30 -2.45 -6.08
N ASP A 64 -10.03 -2.25 -4.78
CA ASP A 64 -8.70 -1.95 -4.28
C ASP A 64 -7.74 -3.13 -4.51
N ALA A 65 -8.21 -4.36 -4.28
CA ALA A 65 -7.44 -5.56 -4.56
C ALA A 65 -7.07 -5.68 -6.04
N ALA A 66 -8.00 -5.35 -6.93
CA ALA A 66 -7.72 -5.33 -8.37
C ALA A 66 -6.64 -4.30 -8.73
N CYS A 67 -6.66 -3.13 -8.10
CA CYS A 67 -5.63 -2.10 -8.27
C CYS A 67 -4.23 -2.61 -7.87
N VAL A 68 -4.14 -3.29 -6.74
CA VAL A 68 -2.88 -3.90 -6.28
C VAL A 68 -2.38 -4.93 -7.30
N MET A 69 -3.27 -5.79 -7.79
CA MET A 69 -2.91 -6.82 -8.76
C MET A 69 -2.44 -6.22 -10.09
N ASP A 70 -3.08 -5.16 -10.56
CA ASP A 70 -2.66 -4.45 -11.78
C ASP A 70 -1.27 -3.84 -11.61
N ALA A 71 -1.00 -3.16 -10.50
CA ALA A 71 0.31 -2.59 -10.18
C ALA A 71 1.39 -3.68 -10.10
N TRP A 72 1.10 -4.75 -9.38
CA TRP A 72 2.00 -5.89 -9.24
C TRP A 72 2.31 -6.57 -10.57
N ALA A 73 1.29 -6.79 -11.41
CA ALA A 73 1.45 -7.39 -12.74
C ALA A 73 2.31 -6.54 -13.69
N CYS A 74 2.33 -5.22 -13.49
CA CYS A 74 3.16 -4.29 -14.26
C CYS A 74 4.58 -4.14 -13.69
N GLY A 75 4.92 -4.88 -12.65
CA GLY A 75 6.26 -4.89 -12.06
C GLY A 75 6.52 -3.84 -10.98
N ALA A 76 5.50 -3.07 -10.59
CA ALA A 76 5.64 -2.14 -9.47
C ALA A 76 5.57 -2.87 -8.14
N SER A 77 6.37 -2.45 -7.18
CA SER A 77 6.18 -2.84 -5.78
C SER A 77 5.04 -2.03 -5.18
N VAL A 78 4.24 -2.64 -4.32
CA VAL A 78 3.10 -1.97 -3.71
C VAL A 78 3.32 -1.86 -2.20
N LEU A 79 3.12 -0.65 -1.68
CA LEU A 79 3.04 -0.38 -0.25
C LEU A 79 1.60 0.03 0.05
N ALA A 80 0.93 -0.72 0.90
CA ALA A 80 -0.46 -0.45 1.24
C ALA A 80 -0.74 -0.70 2.71
N THR A 81 -1.79 -0.07 3.22
CA THR A 81 -2.27 -0.32 4.57
C THR A 81 -3.64 -0.98 4.55
N VAL A 82 -3.94 -1.71 5.59
CA VAL A 82 -5.25 -2.33 5.78
C VAL A 82 -5.56 -2.41 7.28
N HIS A 83 -6.80 -2.14 7.64
CA HIS A 83 -7.26 -2.34 9.00
C HIS A 83 -7.58 -3.80 9.26
N GLY A 84 -7.09 -4.35 10.37
CA GLY A 84 -7.36 -5.72 10.77
C GLY A 84 -6.84 -6.00 12.17
N THR A 85 -7.34 -7.07 12.78
CA THR A 85 -6.93 -7.49 14.12
C THR A 85 -5.80 -8.51 14.08
N ALA A 86 -5.72 -9.27 13.00
CA ALA A 86 -4.70 -10.29 12.78
C ALA A 86 -4.50 -10.54 11.29
N LEU A 87 -3.29 -10.99 10.92
CA LEU A 87 -2.97 -11.30 9.52
C LEU A 87 -3.92 -12.38 8.95
N ALA A 88 -4.17 -13.45 9.68
CA ALA A 88 -5.03 -14.54 9.24
C ALA A 88 -6.47 -14.07 8.99
N GLU A 89 -7.00 -13.20 9.83
CA GLU A 89 -8.33 -12.62 9.64
C GLU A 89 -8.38 -11.79 8.36
N THR A 90 -7.40 -10.95 8.14
CA THR A 90 -7.30 -10.10 6.95
C THR A 90 -7.16 -10.94 5.68
N ALA A 91 -6.32 -11.98 5.72
CA ALA A 91 -6.10 -12.88 4.59
C ALA A 91 -7.36 -13.68 4.19
N ASN A 92 -8.26 -13.89 5.13
CA ASN A 92 -9.53 -14.61 4.88
C ASN A 92 -10.68 -13.70 4.43
N ARG A 93 -10.48 -12.39 4.36
CA ARG A 93 -11.51 -11.50 3.83
C ARG A 93 -11.72 -11.77 2.34
N PRO A 94 -12.97 -12.03 1.89
CA PRO A 94 -13.22 -12.36 0.48
C PRO A 94 -12.68 -11.32 -0.50
N ALA A 95 -12.76 -10.05 -0.16
CA ALA A 95 -12.28 -8.96 -1.00
C ALA A 95 -10.74 -8.93 -1.17
N LEU A 96 -9.98 -9.43 -0.20
CA LEU A 96 -8.53 -9.32 -0.17
C LEU A 96 -7.81 -10.67 -0.30
N SER A 97 -8.51 -11.78 -0.18
CA SER A 97 -7.90 -13.12 -0.12
C SER A 97 -7.04 -13.46 -1.34
N SER A 98 -7.39 -12.95 -2.52
CA SER A 98 -6.61 -13.16 -3.74
C SER A 98 -5.22 -12.57 -3.68
N LEU A 99 -5.04 -11.44 -2.97
CA LEU A 99 -3.73 -10.81 -2.79
C LEU A 99 -2.77 -11.69 -1.99
N PHE A 100 -3.32 -12.37 -0.98
CA PHE A 100 -2.54 -13.30 -0.14
C PHE A 100 -2.24 -14.60 -0.87
N SER A 101 -3.24 -15.18 -1.54
CA SER A 101 -3.05 -16.43 -2.27
C SER A 101 -2.09 -16.30 -3.45
N ARG A 102 -2.07 -15.15 -4.11
CA ARG A 102 -1.14 -14.83 -5.20
C ARG A 102 0.21 -14.30 -4.73
N ARG A 103 0.37 -14.12 -3.41
CA ARG A 103 1.60 -13.63 -2.80
C ARG A 103 2.07 -12.30 -3.40
N CYS A 104 1.14 -11.35 -3.52
CA CYS A 104 1.41 -10.02 -4.08
C CYS A 104 2.32 -9.17 -3.20
N PHE A 105 2.45 -9.50 -1.92
CA PHE A 105 3.31 -8.79 -0.98
C PHE A 105 4.44 -9.69 -0.48
N ASP A 106 5.61 -9.11 -0.33
CA ASP A 106 6.80 -9.79 0.17
C ASP A 106 6.89 -9.78 1.70
N LEU A 107 6.27 -8.78 2.32
CA LEU A 107 6.36 -8.55 3.77
C LEU A 107 5.04 -8.02 4.30
N TYR A 108 4.62 -8.55 5.44
CA TYR A 108 3.50 -8.04 6.22
C TYR A 108 4.01 -7.50 7.54
N VAL A 109 3.67 -6.26 7.84
CA VAL A 109 4.07 -5.57 9.07
C VAL A 109 2.82 -5.31 9.90
N LEU A 110 2.76 -5.88 11.10
CA LEU A 110 1.65 -5.65 12.02
C LEU A 110 2.01 -4.54 12.98
N LEU A 111 1.10 -3.57 13.07
CA LEU A 111 1.29 -2.40 13.92
C LEU A 111 0.31 -2.46 15.10
N SER A 112 0.78 -2.01 16.26
CA SER A 112 -0.07 -1.86 17.44
C SER A 112 -1.11 -0.78 17.24
N SER A 113 -2.32 -1.01 17.73
CA SER A 113 -3.36 0.01 17.85
C SER A 113 -3.08 1.02 18.98
N GLU A 114 -2.17 0.68 19.88
CA GLU A 114 -1.80 1.53 21.02
C GLU A 114 -0.48 2.26 20.75
N GLY A 115 -0.42 3.53 21.12
CA GLY A 115 0.82 4.27 21.28
C GLY A 115 1.67 4.48 20.03
N GLY A 116 1.07 4.84 18.89
CA GLY A 116 1.84 5.38 17.77
C GLY A 116 2.41 4.36 16.80
N GLY A 117 1.77 3.22 16.62
CA GLY A 117 2.08 2.31 15.53
C GLY A 117 3.39 1.53 15.70
N LYS A 118 3.64 1.00 16.88
CA LYS A 118 4.79 0.10 17.10
C LYS A 118 4.62 -1.19 16.31
N ILE A 119 5.72 -1.67 15.73
CA ILE A 119 5.73 -2.97 15.05
C ILE A 119 5.61 -4.07 16.11
N THR A 120 4.59 -4.90 15.99
CA THR A 120 4.33 -6.03 16.90
C THR A 120 4.69 -7.38 16.30
N ALA A 121 4.66 -7.49 14.96
CA ALA A 121 5.01 -8.73 14.27
C ALA A 121 5.39 -8.45 12.82
N LEU A 122 6.21 -9.35 12.27
CA LEU A 122 6.55 -9.40 10.85
C LEU A 122 6.23 -10.78 10.31
N HIS A 123 5.73 -10.83 9.08
CA HIS A 123 5.49 -12.09 8.37
C HIS A 123 6.03 -11.97 6.94
N ASP A 124 6.53 -13.07 6.43
CA ASP A 124 7.00 -13.14 5.04
C ASP A 124 5.84 -13.28 4.04
N ARG A 125 6.17 -13.39 2.76
CA ARG A 125 5.17 -13.53 1.68
C ARG A 125 4.24 -14.73 1.82
N CYS A 126 4.66 -15.75 2.53
CA CYS A 126 3.86 -16.95 2.80
C CYS A 126 3.02 -16.82 4.08
N GLY A 127 3.15 -15.72 4.80
CA GLY A 127 2.49 -15.50 6.09
C GLY A 127 3.21 -16.15 7.26
N SER A 128 4.44 -16.63 7.06
CA SER A 128 5.25 -17.21 8.13
C SER A 128 5.89 -16.12 8.99
N PRO A 129 5.91 -16.29 10.33
CA PRO A 129 6.52 -15.29 11.20
C PRO A 129 8.01 -15.08 10.93
N ILE A 130 8.42 -13.81 10.98
CA ILE A 130 9.82 -13.41 10.94
C ILE A 130 10.19 -12.89 12.32
N PRO A 131 11.29 -13.37 12.93
CA PRO A 131 11.69 -12.88 14.24
C PRO A 131 11.99 -11.39 14.24
N LEU A 132 11.50 -10.68 15.27
CA LEU A 132 11.90 -9.31 15.57
C LEU A 132 13.20 -9.38 16.37
N SER A 133 14.25 -8.85 15.82
CA SER A 133 15.55 -8.81 16.51
C SER A 133 15.74 -7.51 17.28
#